data_23399e74f20f17333ae6141aac7c206b
#
_entry.id   23399e74f20f17333ae6141aac7c206b
#
_cell.length_a   1.000
_cell.length_b   1.000
_cell.length_c   1.000
_cell.angle_alpha   90.00
_cell.angle_beta   90.00
_cell.angle_gamma   90.00
#
_symmetry.space_group_name_H-M   'P 1'
#
loop_
_entity.id
_entity.type
_entity.pdbx_description
1 polymer ?
#
loop_
_entity_poly.entity_id
_entity_poly.type
_entity_poly.pdbx_seq_one_letter_code
_entity_poly.pdbx_strand_id
1 'polypeptide(L)'
;SGHRLEGRTITVMWKVTNPDSQELLFMMGGHPAFVVPEGRSIYDYTFEFNREGGKKGQYQDGLHYLAPNDKGYEARELQGTLKLTEGRAPLTKGFFDTVLTYMFYGFQVSSVSLLLDGKPYVTVGCEEFPYLGMWSEEATHPFVCLEPWSGLCAPEGYIGELKDRPGVVALGPWKSWDKSYTIHVG
;
A
#
# COMPACT_ATOMS: atom_id res chain seq x y z
N SER A 1 5.71 15.27 9.71
CA SER A 1 4.88 14.08 9.99
C SER A 1 4.41 14.11 11.43
N GLY A 2 3.26 13.54 11.71
CA GLY A 2 2.68 13.40 13.05
C GLY A 2 2.04 12.03 13.24
N HIS A 3 1.89 11.63 14.52
CA HIS A 3 1.21 10.40 14.89
C HIS A 3 0.21 10.72 15.99
N ARG A 4 -0.99 10.14 15.92
CA ARG A 4 -2.03 10.23 16.94
C ARG A 4 -2.46 8.83 17.33
N LEU A 5 -2.46 8.53 18.61
CA LEU A 5 -2.95 7.27 19.15
C LEU A 5 -4.31 7.49 19.84
N GLU A 6 -5.32 6.76 19.38
CA GLU A 6 -6.67 6.76 19.97
C GLU A 6 -7.13 5.31 20.14
N GLY A 7 -7.22 4.87 21.39
CA GLY A 7 -7.51 3.47 21.68
C GLY A 7 -6.48 2.53 21.05
N ARG A 8 -6.92 1.71 20.09
CA ARG A 8 -6.07 0.74 19.36
C ARG A 8 -5.72 1.21 17.94
N THR A 9 -5.93 2.49 17.63
CA THR A 9 -5.72 3.06 16.30
C THR A 9 -4.62 4.11 16.35
N ILE A 10 -3.61 3.93 15.50
CA ILE A 10 -2.59 4.92 15.21
C ILE A 10 -2.96 5.59 13.89
N THR A 11 -3.13 6.92 13.91
CA THR A 11 -3.23 7.72 12.69
C THR A 11 -1.85 8.29 12.38
N VAL A 12 -1.32 7.96 11.20
CA VAL A 12 -0.09 8.54 10.68
C VAL A 12 -0.46 9.67 9.73
N MET A 13 0.04 10.87 10.02
CA MET A 13 -0.34 12.11 9.32
C MET A 13 0.88 12.75 8.68
N TRP A 14 0.72 13.21 7.45
CA TRP A 14 1.71 14.06 6.77
C TRP A 14 1.11 15.39 6.39
N LYS A 15 1.94 16.40 6.52
CA LYS A 15 1.70 17.72 5.97
C LYS A 15 2.93 18.16 5.20
N VAL A 16 2.74 18.48 3.93
CA VAL A 16 3.75 19.12 3.08
C VAL A 16 3.29 20.54 2.80
N THR A 17 4.12 21.52 3.05
CA THR A 17 3.84 22.93 2.75
C THR A 17 4.89 23.42 1.74
N ASN A 18 4.42 24.03 0.68
CA ASN A 18 5.29 24.69 -0.28
C ASN A 18 5.48 26.17 0.13
N PRO A 19 6.65 26.57 0.67
CA PRO A 19 6.92 27.95 1.07
C PRO A 19 7.48 28.80 -0.07
N ASP A 20 7.54 28.28 -1.30
CA ASP A 20 8.15 28.94 -2.45
C ASP A 20 7.09 29.54 -3.37
N SER A 21 7.54 30.43 -4.25
CA SER A 21 6.80 31.01 -5.37
C SER A 21 6.70 30.07 -6.59
N GLN A 22 7.46 28.96 -6.59
CA GLN A 22 7.42 27.93 -7.63
C GLN A 22 6.62 26.71 -7.17
N GLU A 23 6.14 25.91 -8.13
CA GLU A 23 5.46 24.66 -7.85
C GLU A 23 6.41 23.61 -7.26
N LEU A 24 5.99 22.89 -6.23
CA LEU A 24 6.71 21.79 -5.61
C LEU A 24 6.14 20.45 -6.10
N LEU A 25 6.99 19.64 -6.72
CA LEU A 25 6.65 18.29 -7.17
C LEU A 25 7.17 17.24 -6.19
N PHE A 26 6.32 16.33 -5.74
CA PHE A 26 6.73 15.24 -4.86
C PHE A 26 5.80 14.03 -4.94
N MET A 27 6.26 12.92 -4.38
CA MET A 27 5.46 11.76 -4.02
C MET A 27 5.72 11.44 -2.55
N MET A 28 4.71 10.90 -1.87
CA MET A 28 4.79 10.56 -0.45
C MET A 28 4.11 9.22 -0.21
N GLY A 29 4.68 8.42 0.68
CA GLY A 29 4.08 7.15 1.06
C GLY A 29 4.60 6.64 2.40
N GLY A 30 3.85 5.74 3.03
CA GLY A 30 4.27 4.99 4.20
C GLY A 30 4.84 3.63 3.84
N HIS A 31 5.66 3.09 4.72
CA HIS A 31 6.22 1.74 4.58
C HIS A 31 6.12 0.98 5.91
N PRO A 32 4.92 0.90 6.53
CA PRO A 32 4.77 0.13 7.76
C PRO A 32 4.96 -1.36 7.52
N ALA A 33 5.75 -1.99 8.38
CA ALA A 33 6.01 -3.42 8.38
C ALA A 33 5.43 -4.06 9.64
N PHE A 34 4.78 -5.20 9.49
CA PHE A 34 4.10 -5.93 10.55
C PHE A 34 4.73 -7.30 10.73
N VAL A 35 5.39 -7.49 11.86
CA VAL A 35 5.99 -8.78 12.21
C VAL A 35 4.92 -9.76 12.69
N VAL A 36 5.17 -11.06 12.49
CA VAL A 36 4.33 -12.10 13.08
C VAL A 36 4.69 -12.30 14.56
N PRO A 37 3.71 -12.71 15.41
CA PRO A 37 3.99 -13.10 16.77
C PRO A 37 5.00 -14.25 16.85
N GLU A 38 5.72 -14.36 17.98
CA GLU A 38 6.66 -15.44 18.22
C GLU A 38 6.00 -16.83 18.05
N GLY A 39 6.69 -17.73 17.40
CA GLY A 39 6.22 -19.08 17.10
C GLY A 39 5.24 -19.19 15.93
N ARG A 40 4.95 -18.09 15.23
CA ARG A 40 4.07 -18.03 14.06
C ARG A 40 4.88 -17.80 12.78
N SER A 41 4.21 -18.00 11.64
CA SER A 41 4.76 -17.76 10.30
C SER A 41 3.94 -16.68 9.59
N ILE A 42 4.56 -15.97 8.64
CA ILE A 42 3.80 -15.09 7.74
C ILE A 42 2.73 -15.86 6.96
N TYR A 43 2.91 -17.16 6.74
CA TYR A 43 1.94 -18.04 6.07
C TYR A 43 0.70 -18.37 6.92
N ASP A 44 0.68 -17.96 8.19
CA ASP A 44 -0.52 -18.04 9.03
C ASP A 44 -1.47 -16.86 8.77
N TYR A 45 -1.01 -15.85 8.00
CA TYR A 45 -1.84 -14.71 7.65
C TYR A 45 -2.74 -14.97 6.43
N THR A 46 -3.89 -14.30 6.47
CA THR A 46 -4.76 -14.12 5.30
C THR A 46 -4.99 -12.62 5.13
N PHE A 47 -4.79 -12.11 3.93
CA PHE A 47 -5.20 -10.73 3.60
C PHE A 47 -6.72 -10.66 3.46
N GLU A 48 -7.33 -9.63 4.05
CA GLU A 48 -8.73 -9.28 3.82
C GLU A 48 -8.79 -7.81 3.39
N PHE A 49 -9.33 -7.58 2.18
CA PHE A 49 -9.38 -6.26 1.58
C PHE A 49 -10.76 -5.62 1.74
N ASN A 50 -10.80 -4.30 1.99
CA ASN A 50 -12.00 -3.48 1.98
C ASN A 50 -13.12 -3.95 2.93
N ARG A 51 -12.75 -4.46 4.12
CA ARG A 51 -13.70 -5.01 5.09
C ARG A 51 -14.70 -3.96 5.60
N GLU A 52 -14.21 -2.74 5.89
CA GLU A 52 -15.02 -1.65 6.42
C GLU A 52 -14.99 -0.44 5.49
N GLY A 53 -16.16 -0.02 5.01
CA GLY A 53 -16.34 1.25 4.30
C GLY A 53 -15.81 1.34 2.88
N GLY A 54 -15.02 0.39 2.41
CA GLY A 54 -14.50 0.39 1.06
C GLY A 54 -15.59 0.22 0.00
N LYS A 55 -15.24 0.34 -1.27
CA LYS A 55 -16.12 0.04 -2.41
C LYS A 55 -16.43 -1.47 -2.45
N LYS A 56 -17.13 -1.95 -1.41
CA LYS A 56 -17.58 -3.34 -1.32
C LYS A 56 -18.30 -3.71 -2.62
N GLY A 57 -17.87 -4.77 -3.26
CA GLY A 57 -18.50 -5.33 -4.44
C GLY A 57 -17.83 -5.01 -5.77
N GLN A 58 -17.04 -3.95 -5.88
CA GLN A 58 -16.44 -3.61 -7.17
C GLN A 58 -15.23 -4.49 -7.54
N TYR A 59 -14.55 -5.07 -6.55
CA TYR A 59 -13.33 -5.87 -6.72
C TYR A 59 -13.35 -7.16 -5.87
N GLN A 60 -14.54 -7.73 -5.63
CA GLN A 60 -14.70 -8.91 -4.75
C GLN A 60 -13.93 -10.14 -5.23
N ASP A 61 -13.77 -10.29 -6.54
CA ASP A 61 -13.14 -11.46 -7.15
C ASP A 61 -11.66 -11.26 -7.50
N GLY A 62 -11.15 -10.02 -7.37
CA GLY A 62 -9.75 -9.74 -7.63
C GLY A 62 -9.38 -8.25 -7.63
N LEU A 63 -8.10 -7.98 -7.39
CA LEU A 63 -7.49 -6.66 -7.40
C LEU A 63 -6.44 -6.60 -8.50
N HIS A 64 -6.53 -5.58 -9.35
CA HIS A 64 -5.52 -5.35 -10.38
C HIS A 64 -4.26 -4.74 -9.77
N TYR A 65 -3.11 -5.25 -10.17
CA TYR A 65 -1.83 -4.76 -9.71
C TYR A 65 -0.86 -4.49 -10.86
N LEU A 66 0.05 -3.57 -10.61
CA LEU A 66 1.32 -3.40 -11.29
C LEU A 66 2.41 -4.02 -10.41
N ALA A 67 3.57 -4.33 -10.99
CA ALA A 67 4.69 -4.84 -10.22
C ALA A 67 6.00 -4.22 -10.72
N PRO A 68 7.00 -4.02 -9.83
CA PRO A 68 8.33 -3.62 -10.22
C PRO A 68 9.12 -4.83 -10.73
N ASN A 69 10.09 -4.59 -11.62
CA ASN A 69 11.13 -5.56 -11.94
C ASN A 69 12.23 -5.57 -10.86
N ASP A 70 13.25 -6.41 -11.04
CA ASP A 70 14.42 -6.55 -10.16
C ASP A 70 15.25 -5.26 -10.00
N LYS A 71 15.07 -4.29 -10.89
CA LYS A 71 15.72 -2.98 -10.85
C LYS A 71 14.85 -1.90 -10.17
N GLY A 72 13.65 -2.25 -9.72
CA GLY A 72 12.72 -1.32 -9.07
C GLY A 72 11.94 -0.41 -10.02
N TYR A 73 11.86 -0.73 -11.33
CA TYR A 73 11.00 -0.03 -12.29
C TYR A 73 9.70 -0.78 -12.48
N GLU A 74 8.59 -0.03 -12.68
CA GLU A 74 7.32 -0.64 -13.09
C GLU A 74 7.50 -1.40 -14.40
N ALA A 75 7.15 -2.68 -14.40
CA ALA A 75 7.26 -3.57 -15.55
C ALA A 75 5.86 -4.02 -15.99
N ARG A 76 5.47 -3.64 -17.21
CA ARG A 76 4.13 -3.93 -17.73
C ARG A 76 3.86 -5.42 -17.90
N GLU A 77 4.88 -6.21 -18.16
CA GLU A 77 4.80 -7.68 -18.27
C GLU A 77 4.51 -8.37 -16.95
N LEU A 78 4.74 -7.69 -15.81
CA LEU A 78 4.49 -8.23 -14.48
C LEU A 78 3.13 -7.78 -13.88
N GLN A 79 2.32 -7.02 -14.64
CA GLN A 79 0.98 -6.66 -14.19
C GLN A 79 0.04 -7.87 -14.20
N GLY A 80 -0.99 -7.82 -13.35
CA GLY A 80 -1.94 -8.91 -13.26
C GLY A 80 -3.12 -8.61 -12.36
N THR A 81 -3.78 -9.70 -11.96
CA THR A 81 -4.91 -9.65 -11.03
C THR A 81 -4.66 -10.63 -9.90
N LEU A 82 -4.60 -10.13 -8.67
CA LEU A 82 -4.65 -10.95 -7.46
C LEU A 82 -6.09 -11.43 -7.28
N LYS A 83 -6.32 -12.73 -7.45
CA LYS A 83 -7.63 -13.34 -7.25
C LYS A 83 -8.00 -13.36 -5.77
N LEU A 84 -9.23 -13.02 -5.47
CA LEU A 84 -9.77 -13.02 -4.11
C LEU A 84 -10.93 -14.01 -4.00
N THR A 85 -11.07 -14.64 -2.84
CA THR A 85 -12.27 -15.38 -2.46
C THR A 85 -12.93 -14.62 -1.31
N GLU A 86 -14.12 -14.11 -1.54
CA GLU A 86 -14.85 -13.28 -0.56
C GLU A 86 -14.00 -12.11 -0.01
N GLY A 87 -13.25 -11.45 -0.89
CA GLY A 87 -12.37 -10.33 -0.52
C GLY A 87 -11.06 -10.74 0.17
N ARG A 88 -10.71 -12.03 0.17
CA ARG A 88 -9.56 -12.57 0.90
C ARG A 88 -8.56 -13.27 -0.01
N ALA A 89 -7.29 -13.22 0.39
CA ALA A 89 -6.18 -13.97 -0.20
C ALA A 89 -5.29 -14.55 0.91
N PRO A 90 -5.19 -15.88 1.06
CA PRO A 90 -4.25 -16.50 1.99
C PRO A 90 -2.79 -16.21 1.58
N LEU A 91 -1.95 -15.88 2.52
CA LEU A 91 -0.51 -15.73 2.29
C LEU A 91 0.13 -17.12 2.28
N THR A 92 0.33 -17.67 1.09
CA THR A 92 0.93 -18.99 0.91
C THR A 92 2.41 -18.89 0.59
N LYS A 93 3.16 -19.97 0.79
CA LYS A 93 4.57 -20.03 0.39
C LYS A 93 4.72 -19.70 -1.09
N GLY A 94 5.65 -18.82 -1.42
CA GLY A 94 5.87 -18.37 -2.79
C GLY A 94 4.94 -17.24 -3.25
N PHE A 95 4.11 -16.69 -2.36
CA PHE A 95 3.20 -15.59 -2.70
C PHE A 95 3.93 -14.41 -3.34
N PHE A 96 5.12 -14.08 -2.83
CA PHE A 96 5.97 -13.00 -3.34
C PHE A 96 7.11 -13.45 -4.28
N ASP A 97 7.18 -14.73 -4.67
CA ASP A 97 8.28 -15.23 -5.52
C ASP A 97 8.21 -14.69 -6.95
N THR A 98 7.01 -14.59 -7.51
CA THR A 98 6.79 -14.12 -8.89
C THR A 98 6.53 -12.62 -8.96
N VAL A 99 5.82 -12.11 -7.96
CA VAL A 99 5.49 -10.68 -7.83
C VAL A 99 6.12 -10.20 -6.54
N LEU A 100 7.30 -9.60 -6.63
CA LEU A 100 8.05 -9.13 -5.46
C LEU A 100 7.28 -8.09 -4.66
N THR A 101 6.59 -7.17 -5.36
CA THR A 101 5.74 -6.16 -4.74
C THR A 101 4.46 -6.02 -5.55
N TYR A 102 3.32 -6.28 -4.92
CA TYR A 102 2.02 -5.95 -5.50
C TYR A 102 1.77 -4.45 -5.35
N MET A 103 1.57 -3.74 -6.45
CA MET A 103 1.24 -2.31 -6.45
C MET A 103 -0.19 -2.13 -6.94
N PHE A 104 -1.15 -2.17 -6.01
CA PHE A 104 -2.56 -1.89 -6.32
C PHE A 104 -2.76 -0.40 -6.61
N TYR A 105 -3.63 -0.06 -7.55
CA TYR A 105 -3.80 1.32 -8.05
C TYR A 105 -5.27 1.73 -8.16
N GLY A 106 -5.51 3.03 -8.35
CA GLY A 106 -6.83 3.56 -8.66
C GLY A 106 -7.83 3.46 -7.51
N PHE A 107 -7.37 3.55 -6.26
CA PHE A 107 -8.22 3.46 -5.06
C PHE A 107 -9.00 2.15 -4.96
N GLN A 108 -8.48 1.05 -5.52
CA GLN A 108 -9.09 -0.27 -5.39
C GLN A 108 -9.11 -0.75 -3.94
N VAL A 109 -8.12 -0.34 -3.15
CA VAL A 109 -7.97 -0.72 -1.74
C VAL A 109 -8.20 0.51 -0.87
N SER A 110 -9.21 0.47 -0.01
CA SER A 110 -9.45 1.47 1.05
C SER A 110 -8.92 1.00 2.40
N SER A 111 -8.89 -0.32 2.61
CA SER A 111 -8.28 -0.94 3.79
C SER A 111 -7.80 -2.36 3.47
N VAL A 112 -6.78 -2.80 4.19
CA VAL A 112 -6.31 -4.18 4.17
C VAL A 112 -6.03 -4.66 5.59
N SER A 113 -6.54 -5.82 5.93
CA SER A 113 -6.29 -6.49 7.22
C SER A 113 -5.39 -7.70 7.02
N LEU A 114 -4.43 -7.89 7.91
CA LEU A 114 -3.79 -9.18 8.14
C LEU A 114 -4.65 -9.93 9.16
N LEU A 115 -5.28 -11.02 8.73
CA LEU A 115 -6.03 -11.91 9.62
C LEU A 115 -5.09 -12.99 10.13
N LEU A 116 -5.10 -13.21 11.44
CA LEU A 116 -4.45 -14.32 12.12
C LEU A 116 -5.52 -15.16 12.80
N ASP A 117 -5.58 -16.46 12.53
CA ASP A 117 -6.65 -17.34 13.00
C ASP A 117 -8.06 -16.80 12.67
N GLY A 118 -8.21 -16.18 11.49
CA GLY A 118 -9.47 -15.62 11.00
C GLY A 118 -9.90 -14.30 11.65
N LYS A 119 -9.09 -13.72 12.55
CA LYS A 119 -9.36 -12.44 13.22
C LYS A 119 -8.38 -11.38 12.76
N PRO A 120 -8.78 -10.11 12.66
CA PRO A 120 -7.86 -9.02 12.37
C PRO A 120 -6.74 -8.96 13.43
N TYR A 121 -5.50 -9.10 12.98
CA TYR A 121 -4.30 -8.85 13.78
C TYR A 121 -3.91 -7.38 13.66
N VAL A 122 -3.92 -6.87 12.43
CA VAL A 122 -3.73 -5.45 12.13
C VAL A 122 -4.54 -5.08 10.89
N THR A 123 -5.05 -3.86 10.83
CA THR A 123 -5.73 -3.29 9.67
C THR A 123 -5.11 -1.96 9.32
N VAL A 124 -4.71 -1.80 8.06
CA VAL A 124 -4.27 -0.51 7.51
C VAL A 124 -5.42 0.09 6.70
N GLY A 125 -5.88 1.28 7.12
CA GLY A 125 -6.84 2.09 6.36
C GLY A 125 -6.08 3.10 5.51
N CYS A 126 -6.32 3.09 4.18
CA CYS A 126 -5.55 3.87 3.21
C CYS A 126 -6.41 4.62 2.19
N GLU A 127 -7.63 5.00 2.56
CA GLU A 127 -8.64 5.62 1.67
C GLU A 127 -8.15 6.87 0.93
N GLU A 128 -7.22 7.62 1.53
CA GLU A 128 -6.69 8.84 0.95
C GLU A 128 -5.58 8.60 -0.09
N PHE A 129 -5.14 7.34 -0.27
CA PHE A 129 -4.02 6.99 -1.14
C PHE A 129 -4.49 6.21 -2.37
N PRO A 130 -4.11 6.64 -3.58
CA PRO A 130 -4.50 5.96 -4.81
C PRO A 130 -3.79 4.63 -5.03
N TYR A 131 -2.70 4.38 -4.30
CA TYR A 131 -1.90 3.17 -4.41
C TYR A 131 -1.68 2.52 -3.06
N LEU A 132 -1.62 1.18 -3.07
CA LEU A 132 -1.16 0.38 -1.95
C LEU A 132 -0.09 -0.59 -2.42
N GLY A 133 1.12 -0.48 -1.85
CA GLY A 133 2.17 -1.46 -1.98
C GLY A 133 1.97 -2.61 -0.98
N MET A 134 2.28 -3.83 -1.40
CA MET A 134 2.27 -5.01 -0.54
C MET A 134 3.50 -5.86 -0.83
N TRP A 135 4.34 -6.06 0.18
CA TRP A 135 5.64 -6.70 0.05
C TRP A 135 6.03 -7.50 1.28
N SER A 136 6.83 -8.54 1.07
CA SER A 136 7.52 -9.28 2.12
C SER A 136 8.78 -9.92 1.56
N GLU A 137 9.82 -9.98 2.37
CA GLU A 137 11.02 -10.78 2.11
C GLU A 137 10.89 -12.15 2.78
N GLU A 138 10.04 -13.00 2.23
CA GLU A 138 9.57 -14.27 2.82
C GLU A 138 10.68 -15.16 3.38
N ALA A 139 11.83 -15.22 2.68
CA ALA A 139 12.89 -16.18 3.01
C ALA A 139 13.70 -15.80 4.25
N THR A 140 13.74 -14.51 4.65
CA THR A 140 14.68 -14.00 5.64
C THR A 140 14.05 -13.30 6.82
N HIS A 141 12.86 -12.71 6.65
CA HIS A 141 12.24 -11.88 7.67
C HIS A 141 10.74 -12.16 7.84
N PRO A 142 10.28 -12.44 9.06
CA PRO A 142 8.87 -12.77 9.32
C PRO A 142 8.02 -11.50 9.45
N PHE A 143 7.91 -10.72 8.39
CA PHE A 143 7.07 -9.51 8.36
C PHE A 143 6.36 -9.32 7.01
N VAL A 144 5.31 -8.53 7.00
CA VAL A 144 4.58 -8.09 5.81
C VAL A 144 4.49 -6.58 5.83
N CYS A 145 4.77 -5.94 4.70
CA CYS A 145 4.59 -4.50 4.49
C CYS A 145 3.26 -4.22 3.80
N LEU A 146 2.55 -3.20 4.29
CA LEU A 146 1.30 -2.69 3.72
C LEU A 146 1.46 -1.17 3.56
N GLU A 147 1.66 -0.69 2.35
CA GLU A 147 2.30 0.57 2.07
C GLU A 147 1.39 1.54 1.30
N PRO A 148 0.68 2.47 1.98
CA PRO A 148 -0.09 3.52 1.32
C PRO A 148 0.82 4.52 0.59
N TRP A 149 0.61 4.74 -0.72
CA TRP A 149 1.44 5.62 -1.54
C TRP A 149 0.62 6.62 -2.36
N SER A 150 1.16 7.84 -2.54
CA SER A 150 0.60 8.83 -3.47
C SER A 150 1.01 8.57 -4.92
N GLY A 151 2.14 7.91 -5.17
CA GLY A 151 2.66 7.62 -6.50
C GLY A 151 3.51 6.36 -6.52
N LEU A 152 3.93 5.95 -7.71
CA LEU A 152 4.67 4.72 -7.97
C LEU A 152 6.10 4.98 -8.48
N CYS A 153 6.92 3.93 -8.54
CA CYS A 153 8.18 3.94 -9.26
C CYS A 153 7.97 4.30 -10.75
N ALA A 154 9.03 4.69 -11.43
CA ALA A 154 8.96 4.99 -12.85
C ALA A 154 8.76 3.70 -13.67
N PRO A 155 8.02 3.74 -14.78
CA PRO A 155 8.06 2.67 -15.77
C PRO A 155 9.48 2.46 -16.30
N GLU A 156 9.84 1.22 -16.64
CA GLU A 156 11.14 0.95 -17.24
C GLU A 156 11.30 1.73 -18.56
N GLY A 157 12.45 2.39 -18.71
CA GLY A 157 12.74 3.24 -19.88
C GLY A 157 12.01 4.59 -19.90
N TYR A 158 11.41 5.01 -18.80
CA TYR A 158 10.78 6.33 -18.69
C TYR A 158 11.81 7.46 -18.85
N ILE A 159 11.58 8.33 -19.83
CA ILE A 159 12.43 9.50 -20.15
C ILE A 159 11.68 10.85 -19.99
N GLY A 160 10.46 10.84 -19.48
CA GLY A 160 9.64 12.03 -19.25
C GLY A 160 10.05 12.79 -17.98
N GLU A 161 9.36 13.89 -17.73
CA GLU A 161 9.58 14.70 -16.53
C GLU A 161 8.82 14.14 -15.32
N LEU A 162 9.27 14.47 -14.11
CA LEU A 162 8.64 14.03 -12.86
C LEU A 162 7.15 14.39 -12.81
N LYS A 163 6.79 15.61 -13.26
CA LYS A 163 5.39 16.09 -13.24
C LYS A 163 4.41 15.23 -14.05
N ASP A 164 4.92 14.50 -15.06
CA ASP A 164 4.11 13.70 -15.98
C ASP A 164 3.91 12.26 -15.46
N ARG A 165 4.53 11.92 -14.32
CA ARG A 165 4.40 10.59 -13.71
C ARG A 165 3.09 10.47 -12.93
N PRO A 166 2.40 9.31 -13.04
CA PRO A 166 1.20 9.04 -12.26
C PRO A 166 1.43 9.17 -10.75
N GLY A 167 0.53 9.90 -10.08
CA GLY A 167 0.55 10.06 -8.63
C GLY A 167 1.51 11.12 -8.09
N VAL A 168 2.23 11.83 -8.95
CA VAL A 168 2.99 13.01 -8.55
C VAL A 168 2.03 14.11 -8.10
N VAL A 169 2.29 14.65 -6.93
CA VAL A 169 1.58 15.80 -6.38
C VAL A 169 2.27 17.06 -6.86
N ALA A 170 1.53 17.91 -7.57
CA ALA A 170 1.95 19.24 -7.97
C ALA A 170 1.35 20.25 -6.99
N LEU A 171 2.15 20.70 -6.04
CA LEU A 171 1.73 21.62 -4.98
C LEU A 171 2.08 23.04 -5.33
N GLY A 172 1.07 23.84 -5.67
CA GLY A 172 1.26 25.26 -6.02
C GLY A 172 1.88 26.09 -4.91
N PRO A 173 2.36 27.32 -5.25
CA PRO A 173 2.97 28.24 -4.30
C PRO A 173 2.09 28.47 -3.06
N TRP A 174 2.72 28.47 -1.89
CA TRP A 174 2.08 28.79 -0.59
C TRP A 174 0.92 27.87 -0.21
N LYS A 175 0.82 26.68 -0.82
CA LYS A 175 -0.21 25.67 -0.51
C LYS A 175 0.34 24.62 0.43
N SER A 176 -0.58 23.91 1.06
CA SER A 176 -0.31 22.70 1.85
C SER A 176 -1.07 21.51 1.28
N TRP A 177 -0.46 20.34 1.42
CA TRP A 177 -1.04 19.03 1.14
C TRP A 177 -1.00 18.24 2.45
N ASP A 178 -2.14 17.71 2.84
CA ASP A 178 -2.31 16.93 4.06
C ASP A 178 -2.92 15.58 3.71
N LYS A 179 -2.34 14.49 4.21
CA LYS A 179 -2.82 13.12 4.05
C LYS A 179 -2.54 12.29 5.29
N SER A 180 -3.38 11.30 5.50
CA SER A 180 -3.23 10.36 6.60
C SER A 180 -3.60 8.93 6.20
N TYR A 181 -3.07 7.96 6.94
CA TYR A 181 -3.53 6.60 6.95
C TYR A 181 -3.63 6.10 8.39
N THR A 182 -4.35 5.02 8.60
CA THR A 182 -4.55 4.46 9.93
C THR A 182 -3.95 3.06 10.04
N ILE A 183 -3.50 2.72 11.25
CA ILE A 183 -3.10 1.37 11.64
C ILE A 183 -3.94 1.02 12.86
N HIS A 184 -4.84 0.06 12.72
CA HIS A 184 -5.65 -0.46 13.83
C HIS A 184 -5.10 -1.81 14.28
N VAL A 185 -4.83 -1.95 15.57
CA VAL A 185 -4.36 -3.22 16.18
C VAL A 185 -5.57 -4.02 16.62
N GLY A 186 -5.71 -5.24 16.14
CA GLY A 186 -6.85 -6.13 16.37
C GLY A 186 -6.95 -6.73 17.78
#